data_c689171b491fd7c24fb7d7fbd26b84f7
#
_entry.id   c689171b491fd7c24fb7d7fbd26b84f7
#
_cell.length_a   1.000
_cell.length_b   1.000
_cell.length_c   1.000
_cell.angle_alpha   90.00
_cell.angle_beta   90.00
_cell.angle_gamma   90.00
#
_symmetry.space_group_name_H-M   'P 1'
#
loop_
_entity.id
_entity.type
_entity.pdbx_description
1 polymer ?
#
loop_
_entity_poly.entity_id
_entity_poly.type
_entity_poly.pdbx_seq_one_letter_code
_entity_poly.pdbx_strand_id
1 'polypeptide(L)'
;MSFKRVVAAVFATVCLASTATAAGRPARLAAGPASGFVPSHNVNHQKPRGHLSLLTWHAGPVMHSTTVIPVYWGSRWTNTSFTGDKVTGLDYVYSHVGGTGYARTNGEYTDGSGSVNTTQISKGSNLSDTSATPSGAPSTSQVLNEVAKVTNGNPVADAYYPVYSDQPRGTAGYCAWHSSGTINGIRVQFGFFFNLDGDPGCDPQAPTSLGHSQGLSALANVTGHELSEMLTDPQLNAWYDQRGDENADKCAWTFNGTVQIGTQNWKIQGNWSNAAANTNSGYANGGCIQTS
;
A
#
# COMPACT_ATOMS: atom_id res chain seq x y z
N MET A 1 50.59 43.50 -65.77
CA MET A 1 49.34 43.75 -65.04
C MET A 1 49.00 42.52 -64.18
N SER A 2 49.25 42.64 -62.90
CA SER A 2 49.16 41.49 -61.98
C SER A 2 47.88 41.64 -61.11
N PHE A 3 46.95 40.72 -61.28
CA PHE A 3 45.73 40.71 -60.47
C PHE A 3 45.96 39.93 -59.17
N LYS A 4 45.97 40.63 -58.05
CA LYS A 4 45.91 40.00 -56.71
C LYS A 4 44.47 39.60 -56.38
N ARG A 5 44.27 38.32 -56.18
CA ARG A 5 42.98 37.77 -55.64
C ARG A 5 43.02 37.94 -54.12
N VAL A 6 42.04 38.64 -53.57
CA VAL A 6 41.77 38.71 -52.14
C VAL A 6 40.79 37.59 -51.81
N VAL A 7 41.21 36.69 -50.94
CA VAL A 7 40.35 35.64 -50.37
C VAL A 7 39.82 36.17 -49.03
N ALA A 8 38.47 36.37 -48.97
CA ALA A 8 37.78 36.71 -47.74
C ALA A 8 37.41 35.44 -47.01
N ALA A 9 37.96 35.25 -45.81
CA ALA A 9 37.61 34.17 -44.89
C ALA A 9 36.34 34.59 -44.12
N VAL A 10 35.26 33.82 -44.30
CA VAL A 10 34.03 33.98 -43.52
C VAL A 10 34.15 33.10 -42.27
N PHE A 11 34.26 33.71 -41.12
CA PHE A 11 34.16 33.00 -39.82
C PHE A 11 32.67 32.82 -39.49
N ALA A 12 32.19 31.58 -39.56
CA ALA A 12 30.88 31.22 -39.01
C ALA A 12 30.98 31.04 -37.51
N THR A 13 30.39 31.94 -36.75
CA THR A 13 30.25 31.82 -35.30
C THR A 13 29.11 30.87 -35.00
N VAL A 14 29.41 29.64 -34.55
CA VAL A 14 28.41 28.68 -34.06
C VAL A 14 28.02 29.12 -32.65
N CYS A 15 26.81 29.69 -32.51
CA CYS A 15 26.19 29.89 -31.20
C CYS A 15 25.69 28.52 -30.70
N LEU A 16 26.38 27.93 -29.76
CA LEU A 16 25.84 26.80 -28.96
C LEU A 16 24.77 27.35 -28.02
N ALA A 17 23.52 27.16 -28.37
CA ALA A 17 22.40 27.37 -27.46
C ALA A 17 22.44 26.28 -26.36
N SER A 18 22.91 26.66 -25.17
CA SER A 18 22.75 25.81 -23.98
C SER A 18 21.28 25.72 -23.64
N THR A 19 20.67 24.58 -23.88
CA THR A 19 19.33 24.26 -23.35
C THR A 19 19.45 24.10 -21.85
N ALA A 20 19.17 25.16 -21.09
CA ALA A 20 18.94 25.05 -19.66
C ALA A 20 17.70 24.19 -19.48
N THR A 21 17.87 22.97 -18.99
CA THR A 21 16.75 22.17 -18.46
C THR A 21 16.16 22.95 -17.30
N ALA A 22 14.95 23.47 -17.48
CA ALA A 22 14.21 24.13 -16.41
C ALA A 22 14.10 23.11 -15.26
N ALA A 23 14.72 23.41 -14.12
CA ALA A 23 14.51 22.65 -12.90
C ALA A 23 13.01 22.68 -12.61
N GLY A 24 12.36 21.51 -12.69
CA GLY A 24 10.94 21.39 -12.46
C GLY A 24 10.57 21.98 -11.11
N ARG A 25 9.45 22.70 -11.07
CA ARG A 25 8.95 23.27 -9.82
C ARG A 25 8.75 22.10 -8.82
N PRO A 26 9.18 22.22 -7.55
CA PRO A 26 8.97 21.14 -6.58
C PRO A 26 7.48 20.80 -6.48
N ALA A 27 7.18 19.51 -6.37
CA ALA A 27 5.82 19.01 -6.26
C ALA A 27 5.14 19.62 -5.01
N ARG A 28 3.88 20.01 -5.14
CA ARG A 28 3.06 20.41 -3.99
C ARG A 28 2.51 19.15 -3.35
N LEU A 29 2.88 18.90 -2.11
CA LEU A 29 2.50 17.71 -1.36
C LEU A 29 1.69 18.07 -0.12
N ALA A 30 0.66 17.26 0.17
CA ALA A 30 -0.06 17.30 1.43
C ALA A 30 -0.35 15.84 1.84
N ALA A 31 0.32 15.36 2.88
CA ALA A 31 0.12 14.04 3.45
C ALA A 31 -0.88 14.11 4.62
N GLY A 32 -1.79 13.14 4.68
CA GLY A 32 -2.62 12.87 5.84
C GLY A 32 -1.84 12.21 6.98
N PRO A 33 -2.48 11.94 8.13
CA PRO A 33 -1.90 11.12 9.19
C PRO A 33 -1.73 9.67 8.72
N ALA A 34 -0.97 8.87 9.46
CA ALA A 34 -0.99 7.42 9.29
C ALA A 34 -2.18 6.83 10.05
N SER A 35 -2.83 5.82 9.50
CA SER A 35 -3.89 5.04 10.11
C SER A 35 -3.71 3.55 9.79
N GLY A 36 -4.59 2.69 10.31
CA GLY A 36 -4.57 1.27 10.00
C GLY A 36 -3.23 0.63 10.36
N PHE A 37 -2.72 0.89 11.55
CA PHE A 37 -1.45 0.30 11.96
C PHE A 37 -1.62 -1.20 12.20
N VAL A 38 -1.03 -2.05 11.37
CA VAL A 38 -0.90 -3.48 11.67
C VAL A 38 0.03 -3.64 12.86
N PRO A 39 -0.49 -3.90 14.08
CA PRO A 39 0.35 -3.99 15.25
C PRO A 39 1.28 -5.20 15.18
N SER A 40 2.50 -5.10 15.71
CA SER A 40 3.33 -6.29 15.86
C SER A 40 2.83 -7.15 17.02
N HIS A 41 3.01 -8.48 16.95
CA HIS A 41 2.64 -9.42 18.05
C HIS A 41 3.25 -9.08 19.41
N ASN A 42 4.36 -8.34 19.43
CA ASN A 42 5.07 -7.98 20.67
C ASN A 42 4.46 -6.77 21.39
N VAL A 43 3.50 -6.10 20.80
CA VAL A 43 2.74 -5.03 21.46
C VAL A 43 1.52 -5.66 22.10
N ASN A 44 1.38 -5.53 23.42
CA ASN A 44 0.18 -5.96 24.15
C ASN A 44 -1.02 -5.10 23.68
N HIS A 45 -1.61 -5.47 22.54
CA HIS A 45 -2.95 -5.00 22.22
C HIS A 45 -3.89 -5.71 23.19
N GLN A 46 -4.45 -4.94 24.10
CA GLN A 46 -5.54 -5.46 24.93
C GLN A 46 -6.63 -5.93 23.96
N LYS A 47 -6.79 -7.26 23.86
CA LYS A 47 -7.94 -7.82 23.13
C LYS A 47 -9.17 -7.07 23.62
N PRO A 48 -9.99 -6.51 22.73
CA PRO A 48 -11.20 -5.83 23.15
C PRO A 48 -12.01 -6.74 24.05
N ARG A 49 -12.15 -6.38 25.32
CA ARG A 49 -13.06 -7.08 26.24
C ARG A 49 -14.42 -6.41 26.09
N GLY A 50 -15.38 -7.13 25.51
CA GLY A 50 -16.75 -6.66 25.36
C GLY A 50 -17.25 -6.74 23.93
N HIS A 51 -18.51 -6.48 23.72
CA HIS A 51 -19.14 -6.36 22.41
C HIS A 51 -18.34 -5.33 21.58
N LEU A 52 -17.63 -5.81 20.55
CA LEU A 52 -16.88 -4.94 19.69
C LEU A 52 -17.88 -4.01 18.99
N SER A 53 -17.68 -2.69 19.12
CA SER A 53 -18.54 -1.72 18.46
C SER A 53 -18.53 -1.94 16.96
N LEU A 54 -19.68 -1.74 16.31
CA LEU A 54 -19.75 -1.78 14.85
C LEU A 54 -18.94 -0.63 14.26
N LEU A 55 -18.45 -0.82 13.04
CA LEU A 55 -17.95 0.29 12.26
C LEU A 55 -19.10 1.22 11.89
N THR A 56 -18.86 2.50 11.93
CA THR A 56 -19.82 3.54 11.56
C THR A 56 -19.27 4.38 10.42
N TRP A 57 -20.16 4.83 9.54
CA TRP A 57 -19.78 5.70 8.45
C TRP A 57 -19.65 7.15 8.91
N HIS A 58 -18.53 7.79 8.59
CA HIS A 58 -18.18 9.17 8.98
C HIS A 58 -18.23 10.15 7.80
N ALA A 59 -19.05 9.83 6.80
CA ALA A 59 -19.31 10.64 5.60
C ALA A 59 -18.14 10.76 4.61
N GLY A 60 -17.06 9.99 4.79
CA GLY A 60 -15.99 9.86 3.81
C GLY A 60 -16.35 8.91 2.66
N PRO A 61 -15.58 8.93 1.56
CA PRO A 61 -15.76 8.02 0.44
C PRO A 61 -15.22 6.64 0.74
N VAL A 62 -15.73 5.63 0.01
CA VAL A 62 -15.10 4.32 -0.16
C VAL A 62 -14.54 4.19 -1.58
N MET A 63 -13.73 3.17 -1.86
CA MET A 63 -13.18 2.96 -3.20
C MET A 63 -14.16 2.25 -4.12
N HIS A 64 -14.58 2.90 -5.19
CA HIS A 64 -15.42 2.33 -6.25
C HIS A 64 -14.61 1.70 -7.38
N SER A 65 -13.33 2.00 -7.46
CA SER A 65 -12.31 1.34 -8.29
C SER A 65 -10.95 1.73 -7.76
N THR A 66 -9.95 0.86 -7.92
CA THR A 66 -8.57 1.22 -7.59
C THR A 66 -7.57 0.54 -8.50
N THR A 67 -6.51 1.26 -8.83
CA THR A 67 -5.30 0.69 -9.43
C THR A 67 -4.23 0.65 -8.35
N VAL A 68 -3.78 -0.55 -8.02
CA VAL A 68 -2.67 -0.74 -7.07
C VAL A 68 -1.35 -0.66 -7.82
N ILE A 69 -0.49 0.26 -7.44
CA ILE A 69 0.81 0.50 -8.07
C ILE A 69 1.91 0.30 -7.01
N PRO A 70 2.46 -0.92 -6.86
CA PRO A 70 3.50 -1.20 -5.89
C PRO A 70 4.77 -0.36 -6.14
N VAL A 71 5.35 0.15 -5.06
CA VAL A 71 6.60 0.90 -5.06
C VAL A 71 7.63 0.16 -4.21
N TYR A 72 8.75 -0.22 -4.80
CA TYR A 72 9.84 -0.89 -4.12
C TYR A 72 10.97 0.12 -3.86
N TRP A 73 11.12 0.53 -2.59
CA TRP A 73 12.06 1.56 -2.17
C TRP A 73 13.26 0.97 -1.46
N GLY A 74 14.45 1.28 -1.96
CA GLY A 74 15.73 0.83 -1.44
C GLY A 74 16.52 -0.05 -2.42
N SER A 75 17.84 -0.01 -2.29
CA SER A 75 18.76 -0.69 -3.21
C SER A 75 18.71 -2.21 -3.13
N ARG A 76 18.30 -2.79 -1.98
CA ARG A 76 18.24 -4.24 -1.81
C ARG A 76 17.21 -4.91 -2.71
N TRP A 77 16.20 -4.18 -3.19
CA TRP A 77 15.22 -4.72 -4.14
C TRP A 77 15.80 -5.08 -5.51
N THR A 78 17.05 -4.66 -5.82
CA THR A 78 17.80 -5.11 -7.01
C THR A 78 18.53 -6.44 -6.80
N ASN A 79 18.59 -6.94 -5.56
CA ASN A 79 19.28 -8.18 -5.21
C ASN A 79 18.28 -9.34 -5.20
N THR A 80 18.46 -10.31 -6.09
CA THR A 80 17.57 -11.46 -6.23
C THR A 80 17.48 -12.34 -4.98
N SER A 81 18.57 -12.44 -4.19
CA SER A 81 18.53 -13.17 -2.91
C SER A 81 17.68 -12.45 -1.86
N PHE A 82 17.59 -11.12 -1.93
CA PHE A 82 16.72 -10.33 -1.05
C PHE A 82 15.26 -10.34 -1.54
N THR A 83 15.04 -10.16 -2.84
CA THR A 83 13.67 -10.15 -3.37
C THR A 83 13.02 -11.52 -3.21
N GLY A 84 13.77 -12.59 -3.44
CA GLY A 84 13.24 -13.96 -3.36
C GLY A 84 11.95 -14.10 -4.18
N ASP A 85 10.90 -14.54 -3.51
CA ASP A 85 9.54 -14.64 -4.05
C ASP A 85 8.65 -13.42 -3.75
N LYS A 86 9.15 -12.42 -3.00
CA LYS A 86 8.32 -11.32 -2.48
C LYS A 86 7.67 -10.48 -3.58
N VAL A 87 8.45 -10.03 -4.57
CA VAL A 87 7.92 -9.18 -5.65
C VAL A 87 6.90 -9.93 -6.48
N THR A 88 7.24 -11.14 -6.93
CA THR A 88 6.34 -11.96 -7.75
C THR A 88 5.09 -12.41 -7.00
N GLY A 89 5.22 -12.70 -5.70
CA GLY A 89 4.09 -13.08 -4.85
C GLY A 89 3.14 -11.91 -4.58
N LEU A 90 3.66 -10.72 -4.26
CA LEU A 90 2.82 -9.51 -4.11
C LEU A 90 2.15 -9.11 -5.43
N ASP A 91 2.85 -9.23 -6.55
CA ASP A 91 2.28 -9.04 -7.88
C ASP A 91 1.13 -10.00 -8.14
N TYR A 92 1.31 -11.27 -7.73
CA TYR A 92 0.25 -12.27 -7.85
C TYR A 92 -0.98 -11.89 -6.99
N VAL A 93 -0.78 -11.53 -5.73
CA VAL A 93 -1.87 -11.10 -4.83
C VAL A 93 -2.65 -9.95 -5.45
N TYR A 94 -1.99 -8.87 -5.81
CA TYR A 94 -2.67 -7.68 -6.36
C TYR A 94 -3.36 -7.93 -7.71
N SER A 95 -2.80 -8.81 -8.53
CA SER A 95 -3.38 -9.13 -9.84
C SER A 95 -4.62 -10.02 -9.76
N HIS A 96 -4.79 -10.75 -8.64
CA HIS A 96 -5.86 -11.75 -8.52
C HIS A 96 -6.82 -11.52 -7.36
N VAL A 97 -6.59 -10.52 -6.51
CA VAL A 97 -7.42 -10.27 -5.32
C VAL A 97 -8.82 -9.76 -5.69
N GLY A 98 -8.93 -8.99 -6.77
CA GLY A 98 -10.22 -8.46 -7.23
C GLY A 98 -11.26 -9.56 -7.49
N GLY A 99 -12.46 -9.41 -6.92
CA GLY A 99 -13.55 -10.35 -7.07
C GLY A 99 -13.42 -11.66 -6.26
N THR A 100 -12.33 -11.85 -5.50
CA THR A 100 -12.20 -13.02 -4.61
C THR A 100 -13.15 -12.94 -3.42
N GLY A 101 -13.37 -14.08 -2.75
CA GLY A 101 -14.10 -14.11 -1.49
C GLY A 101 -13.51 -13.19 -0.44
N TYR A 102 -12.17 -13.08 -0.40
CA TYR A 102 -11.47 -12.17 0.50
C TYR A 102 -11.77 -10.69 0.18
N ALA A 103 -11.63 -10.26 -1.07
CA ALA A 103 -11.96 -8.89 -1.45
C ALA A 103 -13.42 -8.55 -1.14
N ARG A 104 -14.35 -9.49 -1.36
CA ARG A 104 -15.80 -9.28 -1.11
C ARG A 104 -16.15 -9.03 0.35
N THR A 105 -15.29 -9.38 1.31
CA THR A 105 -15.48 -9.01 2.73
C THR A 105 -15.62 -7.50 2.94
N ASN A 106 -15.11 -6.69 2.02
CA ASN A 106 -15.18 -5.22 2.05
C ASN A 106 -16.46 -4.68 1.39
N GLY A 107 -17.24 -5.52 0.69
CA GLY A 107 -18.35 -5.09 -0.16
C GLY A 107 -19.58 -4.57 0.58
N GLU A 108 -19.68 -4.76 1.89
CA GLU A 108 -20.80 -4.23 2.70
C GLU A 108 -20.66 -2.75 3.02
N TYR A 109 -19.43 -2.22 2.93
CA TYR A 109 -19.13 -0.82 3.26
C TYR A 109 -19.49 0.11 2.11
N THR A 110 -20.23 1.18 2.42
CA THR A 110 -20.84 2.07 1.41
C THR A 110 -20.54 3.52 1.73
N ASP A 111 -20.65 4.35 0.73
CA ASP A 111 -20.77 5.81 0.86
C ASP A 111 -22.04 6.32 0.15
N GLY A 112 -22.16 7.63 -0.02
CA GLY A 112 -23.31 8.23 -0.73
C GLY A 112 -23.43 7.84 -2.21
N SER A 113 -22.39 7.22 -2.79
CA SER A 113 -22.32 6.84 -4.21
C SER A 113 -22.49 5.34 -4.44
N GLY A 114 -22.35 4.52 -3.41
CA GLY A 114 -22.50 3.07 -3.50
C GLY A 114 -21.56 2.29 -2.58
N SER A 115 -21.39 1.01 -2.87
CA SER A 115 -20.52 0.09 -2.12
C SER A 115 -19.08 0.12 -2.62
N VAL A 116 -18.14 -0.35 -1.80
CA VAL A 116 -16.80 -0.74 -2.26
C VAL A 116 -16.94 -1.71 -3.44
N ASN A 117 -16.33 -1.35 -4.58
CA ASN A 117 -16.37 -2.24 -5.74
C ASN A 117 -15.20 -3.22 -5.72
N THR A 118 -15.41 -4.35 -5.11
CA THR A 118 -14.41 -5.39 -4.87
C THR A 118 -13.92 -6.09 -6.15
N THR A 119 -14.59 -5.88 -7.29
CA THR A 119 -14.21 -6.45 -8.59
C THR A 119 -13.34 -5.49 -9.41
N GLN A 120 -13.32 -4.20 -9.08
CA GLN A 120 -12.57 -3.16 -9.77
C GLN A 120 -11.24 -2.84 -9.05
N ILE A 121 -10.55 -3.89 -8.63
CA ILE A 121 -9.20 -3.82 -8.09
C ILE A 121 -8.26 -4.34 -9.17
N SER A 122 -7.41 -3.47 -9.68
CA SER A 122 -6.45 -3.81 -10.73
C SER A 122 -5.02 -3.52 -10.29
N LYS A 123 -4.05 -4.25 -10.84
CA LYS A 123 -2.63 -4.01 -10.61
C LYS A 123 -2.04 -3.21 -11.77
N GLY A 124 -1.39 -2.09 -11.45
CA GLY A 124 -0.53 -1.35 -12.38
C GLY A 124 0.91 -1.88 -12.41
N SER A 125 1.77 -1.20 -13.16
CA SER A 125 3.19 -1.53 -13.22
C SER A 125 3.89 -1.20 -11.90
N ASN A 126 4.84 -2.04 -11.49
CA ASN A 126 5.69 -1.76 -10.34
C ASN A 126 6.57 -0.54 -10.60
N LEU A 127 6.75 0.28 -9.60
CA LEU A 127 7.72 1.36 -9.56
C LEU A 127 8.86 0.98 -8.61
N SER A 128 10.05 1.52 -8.85
CA SER A 128 11.20 1.26 -7.98
C SER A 128 12.09 2.48 -7.85
N ASP A 129 12.66 2.64 -6.67
CA ASP A 129 13.72 3.62 -6.39
C ASP A 129 14.82 2.96 -5.58
N THR A 130 16.05 3.03 -6.07
CA THR A 130 17.22 2.45 -5.40
C THR A 130 17.88 3.39 -4.40
N SER A 131 17.34 4.59 -4.21
CA SER A 131 17.88 5.52 -3.20
C SER A 131 17.66 4.96 -1.78
N ALA A 132 18.49 5.45 -0.86
CA ALA A 132 18.40 5.03 0.54
C ALA A 132 17.02 5.36 1.14
N THR A 133 16.42 4.36 1.78
CA THR A 133 15.24 4.55 2.61
C THR A 133 15.62 5.20 3.95
N PRO A 134 14.71 5.93 4.61
CA PRO A 134 14.93 6.40 5.96
C PRO A 134 15.27 5.25 6.90
N SER A 135 16.21 5.48 7.82
CA SER A 135 16.47 4.54 8.90
C SER A 135 15.32 4.56 9.91
N GLY A 136 14.67 3.42 10.12
CA GLY A 136 13.50 3.29 11.01
C GLY A 136 12.19 3.69 10.31
N ALA A 137 11.20 4.06 11.12
CA ALA A 137 9.85 4.37 10.66
C ALA A 137 9.79 5.74 9.95
N PRO A 138 9.41 5.79 8.67
CA PRO A 138 9.25 7.06 7.97
C PRO A 138 7.96 7.76 8.39
N SER A 139 7.96 9.09 8.26
CA SER A 139 6.73 9.87 8.33
C SER A 139 5.89 9.71 7.06
N THR A 140 4.58 9.98 7.15
CA THR A 140 3.68 9.96 5.98
C THR A 140 4.16 10.91 4.88
N SER A 141 4.72 12.07 5.25
CA SER A 141 5.29 13.01 4.28
C SER A 141 6.51 12.44 3.55
N GLN A 142 7.36 11.65 4.21
CA GLN A 142 8.51 11.01 3.55
C GLN A 142 8.05 9.96 2.53
N VAL A 143 7.04 9.16 2.89
CA VAL A 143 6.47 8.15 1.98
C VAL A 143 5.73 8.80 0.81
N LEU A 144 4.94 9.87 1.05
CA LEU A 144 4.30 10.62 -0.03
C LEU A 144 5.32 11.30 -0.96
N ASN A 145 6.43 11.80 -0.41
CA ASN A 145 7.54 12.32 -1.21
C ASN A 145 8.14 11.25 -2.12
N GLU A 146 8.26 10.02 -1.63
CA GLU A 146 8.73 8.90 -2.44
C GLU A 146 7.77 8.59 -3.58
N VAL A 147 6.46 8.51 -3.30
CA VAL A 147 5.44 8.34 -4.35
C VAL A 147 5.52 9.47 -5.38
N ALA A 148 5.66 10.72 -4.94
CA ALA A 148 5.81 11.85 -5.85
C ALA A 148 7.07 11.75 -6.73
N LYS A 149 8.17 11.27 -6.16
CA LYS A 149 9.44 11.08 -6.86
C LYS A 149 9.30 10.02 -7.96
N VAL A 150 8.82 8.82 -7.63
CA VAL A 150 8.73 7.71 -8.59
C VAL A 150 7.65 7.93 -9.66
N THR A 151 6.69 8.81 -9.41
CA THR A 151 5.66 9.22 -10.39
C THR A 151 6.03 10.52 -11.13
N ASN A 152 7.21 11.09 -10.89
CA ASN A 152 7.61 12.39 -11.43
C ASN A 152 6.57 13.50 -11.17
N GLY A 153 5.89 13.46 -10.03
CA GLY A 153 4.85 14.43 -9.63
C GLY A 153 3.51 14.26 -10.36
N ASN A 154 3.34 13.21 -11.16
CA ASN A 154 2.12 12.92 -11.93
C ASN A 154 1.55 11.55 -11.56
N PRO A 155 1.02 11.36 -10.35
CA PRO A 155 0.43 10.09 -9.96
C PRO A 155 -0.90 9.84 -10.69
N VAL A 156 -1.31 8.58 -10.72
CA VAL A 156 -2.66 8.20 -11.15
C VAL A 156 -3.64 8.61 -10.04
N ALA A 157 -4.70 9.31 -10.41
CA ALA A 157 -5.73 9.75 -9.45
C ALA A 157 -6.40 8.53 -8.79
N ASP A 158 -6.64 8.61 -7.49
CA ASP A 158 -7.27 7.58 -6.67
C ASP A 158 -6.58 6.19 -6.74
N ALA A 159 -5.32 6.14 -7.23
CA ALA A 159 -4.53 4.92 -7.15
C ALA A 159 -4.01 4.70 -5.72
N TYR A 160 -3.81 3.43 -5.38
CA TYR A 160 -3.13 3.01 -4.16
C TYR A 160 -1.66 2.68 -4.44
N TYR A 161 -0.76 3.32 -3.70
CA TYR A 161 0.68 3.15 -3.79
C TYR A 161 1.22 2.46 -2.52
N PRO A 162 1.22 1.12 -2.43
CA PRO A 162 1.89 0.42 -1.34
C PRO A 162 3.41 0.54 -1.52
N VAL A 163 4.09 1.18 -0.55
CA VAL A 163 5.54 1.42 -0.58
C VAL A 163 6.25 0.41 0.31
N TYR A 164 6.97 -0.52 -0.31
CA TYR A 164 7.72 -1.59 0.33
C TYR A 164 9.17 -1.15 0.53
N SER A 165 9.55 -0.92 1.79
CA SER A 165 10.92 -0.57 2.17
C SER A 165 11.81 -1.81 2.21
N ASP A 166 13.10 -1.62 1.91
CA ASP A 166 14.11 -2.65 2.13
C ASP A 166 14.65 -2.67 3.57
N GLN A 167 14.20 -1.74 4.43
CA GLN A 167 14.64 -1.65 5.81
C GLN A 167 13.79 -2.52 6.74
N PRO A 168 14.42 -3.21 7.71
CA PRO A 168 13.69 -3.95 8.72
C PRO A 168 12.92 -3.00 9.65
N ARG A 169 11.88 -3.53 10.28
CA ARG A 169 11.03 -2.81 11.23
C ARG A 169 11.77 -2.23 12.44
N GLY A 170 12.85 -2.87 12.86
CA GLY A 170 13.58 -2.50 14.07
C GLY A 170 12.69 -2.54 15.32
N THR A 171 12.58 -1.41 16.01
CA THR A 171 11.79 -1.28 17.24
C THR A 171 10.39 -0.72 17.04
N ALA A 172 9.95 -0.50 15.80
CA ALA A 172 8.59 -0.02 15.53
C ALA A 172 7.55 -1.03 16.08
N GLY A 173 6.52 -0.53 16.73
CA GLY A 173 5.47 -1.35 17.33
C GLY A 173 4.45 -1.90 16.31
N TYR A 174 4.67 -1.68 15.01
CA TYR A 174 3.75 -2.02 13.93
C TYR A 174 4.51 -2.56 12.71
N CYS A 175 3.80 -3.23 11.81
CA CYS A 175 4.34 -3.88 10.62
C CYS A 175 4.16 -3.05 9.34
N ALA A 176 3.05 -2.32 9.27
CA ALA A 176 2.62 -1.49 8.15
C ALA A 176 1.64 -0.41 8.63
N TRP A 177 1.29 0.51 7.76
CA TRP A 177 0.19 1.49 7.90
C TRP A 177 -0.22 2.03 6.54
N HIS A 178 -1.42 2.62 6.44
CA HIS A 178 -1.86 3.36 5.26
C HIS A 178 -2.13 4.85 5.55
N SER A 179 -2.28 5.61 4.49
CA SER A 179 -2.59 7.04 4.54
C SER A 179 -3.14 7.52 3.20
N SER A 180 -3.58 8.75 3.16
CA SER A 180 -3.92 9.46 1.93
C SER A 180 -3.16 10.78 1.81
N GLY A 181 -3.10 11.31 0.59
CA GLY A 181 -2.47 12.60 0.36
C GLY A 181 -2.78 13.18 -1.00
N THR A 182 -2.16 14.32 -1.29
CA THR A 182 -2.22 14.94 -2.61
C THR A 182 -0.82 15.23 -3.14
N ILE A 183 -0.62 14.96 -4.42
CA ILE A 183 0.59 15.30 -5.18
C ILE A 183 0.16 16.22 -6.32
N ASN A 184 0.59 17.48 -6.30
CA ASN A 184 0.18 18.50 -7.27
C ASN A 184 -1.34 18.65 -7.41
N GLY A 185 -2.10 18.43 -6.32
CA GLY A 185 -3.56 18.48 -6.29
C GLY A 185 -4.26 17.19 -6.73
N ILE A 186 -3.51 16.17 -7.17
CA ILE A 186 -4.05 14.84 -7.49
C ILE A 186 -4.07 14.03 -6.19
N ARG A 187 -5.23 13.49 -5.84
CA ARG A 187 -5.41 12.64 -4.68
C ARG A 187 -4.83 11.25 -4.94
N VAL A 188 -4.17 10.69 -3.93
CA VAL A 188 -3.63 9.33 -3.93
C VAL A 188 -3.80 8.71 -2.56
N GLN A 189 -3.91 7.38 -2.51
CA GLN A 189 -3.80 6.57 -1.31
C GLN A 189 -2.42 5.92 -1.32
N PHE A 190 -1.80 5.78 -0.16
CA PHE A 190 -0.51 5.12 -0.06
C PHE A 190 -0.38 4.37 1.26
N GLY A 191 0.46 3.34 1.26
CA GLY A 191 0.80 2.59 2.46
C GLY A 191 2.30 2.44 2.59
N PHE A 192 2.76 2.10 3.79
CA PHE A 192 4.16 1.82 4.07
C PHE A 192 4.32 0.46 4.71
N PHE A 193 5.27 -0.30 4.22
CA PHE A 193 5.56 -1.66 4.64
C PHE A 193 7.06 -1.81 4.91
N PHE A 194 7.41 -2.30 6.09
CA PHE A 194 8.79 -2.68 6.38
C PHE A 194 9.21 -3.95 5.62
N ASN A 195 10.51 -4.19 5.49
CA ASN A 195 11.00 -5.53 5.21
C ASN A 195 10.77 -6.42 6.45
N LEU A 196 9.99 -7.46 6.27
CA LEU A 196 9.55 -8.37 7.35
C LEU A 196 10.28 -9.73 7.33
N ASP A 197 11.37 -9.83 6.56
CA ASP A 197 12.19 -11.05 6.54
C ASP A 197 12.71 -11.38 7.95
N GLY A 198 12.33 -12.54 8.48
CA GLY A 198 12.77 -13.02 9.78
C GLY A 198 12.21 -12.23 10.97
N ASP A 199 11.19 -11.38 10.79
CA ASP A 199 10.57 -10.64 11.89
C ASP A 199 9.44 -11.46 12.54
N PRO A 200 9.66 -12.02 13.74
CA PRO A 200 8.64 -12.82 14.41
C PRO A 200 7.44 -11.99 14.89
N GLY A 201 7.62 -10.66 15.03
CA GLY A 201 6.55 -9.74 15.43
C GLY A 201 5.52 -9.49 14.34
N CYS A 202 5.85 -9.80 13.08
CA CYS A 202 4.98 -9.57 11.92
C CYS A 202 4.74 -10.85 11.10
N ASP A 203 5.05 -12.02 11.66
CA ASP A 203 4.91 -13.32 11.00
C ASP A 203 3.51 -13.93 11.27
N PRO A 204 2.68 -14.18 10.24
CA PRO A 204 1.40 -14.87 10.39
C PRO A 204 1.56 -16.36 10.67
N GLN A 205 2.81 -16.89 10.76
CA GLN A 205 3.12 -18.30 10.94
C GLN A 205 2.47 -19.18 9.86
N ALA A 206 2.68 -18.77 8.60
CA ALA A 206 2.12 -19.50 7.48
C ALA A 206 2.75 -20.90 7.36
N PRO A 207 1.96 -21.96 7.10
CA PRO A 207 2.50 -23.28 6.83
C PRO A 207 3.43 -23.28 5.61
N THR A 208 4.58 -23.94 5.71
CA THR A 208 5.54 -24.08 4.59
C THR A 208 4.94 -24.79 3.38
N SER A 209 3.88 -25.58 3.59
CA SER A 209 3.15 -26.25 2.51
C SER A 209 2.44 -25.29 1.56
N LEU A 210 2.30 -24.01 1.92
CA LEU A 210 1.77 -22.98 1.00
C LEU A 210 2.79 -22.59 -0.07
N GLY A 211 4.08 -22.91 0.11
CA GLY A 211 5.14 -22.64 -0.88
C GLY A 211 5.62 -21.18 -0.90
N HIS A 212 5.24 -20.38 0.09
CA HIS A 212 5.67 -18.99 0.22
C HIS A 212 6.79 -18.86 1.25
N SER A 213 7.76 -17.96 1.01
CA SER A 213 8.75 -17.61 2.03
C SER A 213 8.07 -16.95 3.24
N GLN A 214 8.76 -16.96 4.39
CA GLN A 214 8.27 -16.27 5.59
C GLN A 214 8.08 -14.77 5.32
N GLY A 215 9.05 -14.12 4.66
CA GLY A 215 8.97 -12.70 4.32
C GLY A 215 7.79 -12.37 3.40
N LEU A 216 7.54 -13.20 2.37
CA LEU A 216 6.36 -13.04 1.50
C LEU A 216 5.06 -13.26 2.28
N SER A 217 4.99 -14.30 3.12
CA SER A 217 3.80 -14.57 3.93
C SER A 217 3.48 -13.43 4.88
N ALA A 218 4.50 -12.86 5.52
CA ALA A 218 4.36 -11.69 6.38
C ALA A 218 3.86 -10.47 5.60
N LEU A 219 4.50 -10.16 4.47
CA LEU A 219 4.08 -9.04 3.61
C LEU A 219 2.67 -9.25 3.04
N ALA A 220 2.31 -10.45 2.61
CA ALA A 220 0.98 -10.74 2.09
C ALA A 220 -0.12 -10.52 3.14
N ASN A 221 0.12 -10.92 4.39
CA ASN A 221 -0.82 -10.69 5.49
C ASN A 221 -1.06 -9.20 5.73
N VAL A 222 0.01 -8.42 5.92
CA VAL A 222 -0.12 -6.97 6.17
C VAL A 222 -0.59 -6.22 4.92
N THR A 223 -0.28 -6.71 3.73
CA THR A 223 -0.82 -6.17 2.47
C THR A 223 -2.34 -6.35 2.37
N GLY A 224 -2.85 -7.51 2.76
CA GLY A 224 -4.30 -7.75 2.80
C GLY A 224 -5.02 -6.84 3.79
N HIS A 225 -4.40 -6.60 4.95
CA HIS A 225 -4.89 -5.66 5.97
C HIS A 225 -5.02 -4.25 5.39
N GLU A 226 -3.91 -3.65 4.99
CA GLU A 226 -3.87 -2.27 4.51
C GLU A 226 -4.70 -2.06 3.22
N LEU A 227 -4.76 -3.06 2.34
CA LEU A 227 -5.62 -3.01 1.17
C LEU A 227 -7.10 -2.93 1.56
N SER A 228 -7.53 -3.71 2.55
CA SER A 228 -8.92 -3.73 3.01
C SER A 228 -9.33 -2.39 3.61
N GLU A 229 -8.49 -1.79 4.43
CA GLU A 229 -8.74 -0.49 5.04
C GLU A 229 -8.71 0.64 4.01
N MET A 230 -7.73 0.61 3.10
CA MET A 230 -7.70 1.56 1.99
C MET A 230 -8.97 1.48 1.11
N LEU A 231 -9.58 0.31 0.96
CA LEU A 231 -10.83 0.17 0.21
C LEU A 231 -12.02 0.77 0.95
N THR A 232 -12.07 0.66 2.27
CA THR A 232 -13.22 1.06 3.11
C THR A 232 -13.08 2.44 3.73
N ASP A 233 -11.84 2.93 3.91
CA ASP A 233 -11.53 4.25 4.46
C ASP A 233 -10.34 4.93 3.77
N PRO A 234 -10.40 5.17 2.44
CA PRO A 234 -9.25 5.65 1.66
C PRO A 234 -8.77 7.05 2.06
N GLN A 235 -9.54 7.81 2.82
CA GLN A 235 -9.22 9.17 3.22
C GLN A 235 -9.22 9.38 4.73
N LEU A 236 -9.27 8.30 5.50
CA LEU A 236 -9.28 8.28 6.97
C LEU A 236 -10.47 9.05 7.58
N ASN A 237 -11.62 8.93 6.94
CA ASN A 237 -12.85 9.63 7.36
C ASN A 237 -14.13 8.90 6.90
N ALA A 238 -14.04 7.57 6.60
CA ALA A 238 -15.19 6.80 6.14
C ALA A 238 -15.65 5.77 7.17
N TRP A 239 -15.02 4.59 7.25
CA TRP A 239 -15.53 3.48 8.06
C TRP A 239 -14.55 3.06 9.17
N TYR A 240 -14.82 3.50 10.40
CA TYR A 240 -14.10 3.09 11.60
C TYR A 240 -15.05 3.09 12.82
N ASP A 241 -14.62 2.47 13.89
CA ASP A 241 -15.39 2.41 15.13
C ASP A 241 -15.05 3.61 16.05
N GLN A 242 -15.69 3.65 17.23
CA GLN A 242 -15.51 4.76 18.21
C GLN A 242 -14.08 4.91 18.73
N ARG A 243 -13.20 3.93 18.51
CA ARG A 243 -11.79 3.98 18.90
C ARG A 243 -10.89 4.38 17.75
N GLY A 244 -11.45 4.46 16.54
CA GLY A 244 -10.71 4.66 15.30
C GLY A 244 -10.23 3.35 14.68
N ASP A 245 -10.63 2.18 15.20
CA ASP A 245 -10.26 0.89 14.61
C ASP A 245 -11.04 0.67 13.31
N GLU A 246 -10.33 0.32 12.24
CA GLU A 246 -10.87 0.03 10.92
C GLU A 246 -11.23 -1.46 10.76
N ASN A 247 -11.66 -1.88 9.58
CA ASN A 247 -12.18 -3.24 9.40
C ASN A 247 -11.13 -4.34 9.59
N ALA A 248 -9.89 -4.12 9.17
CA ALA A 248 -8.84 -5.11 9.33
C ALA A 248 -8.18 -5.05 10.73
N ASP A 249 -8.12 -3.85 11.35
CA ASP A 249 -7.65 -3.66 12.73
C ASP A 249 -8.41 -4.56 13.71
N LYS A 250 -9.74 -4.59 13.60
CA LYS A 250 -10.62 -5.36 14.48
C LYS A 250 -10.39 -6.86 14.39
N CYS A 251 -9.76 -7.31 13.30
CA CYS A 251 -9.43 -8.71 13.02
C CYS A 251 -7.92 -8.98 12.96
N ALA A 252 -7.11 -8.02 13.43
CA ALA A 252 -5.66 -8.15 13.40
C ALA A 252 -5.21 -9.49 14.01
N TRP A 253 -4.38 -10.21 13.27
CA TRP A 253 -3.82 -11.51 13.64
C TRP A 253 -4.84 -12.61 13.97
N THR A 254 -6.07 -12.51 13.46
CA THR A 254 -7.06 -13.57 13.57
C THR A 254 -7.18 -14.31 12.25
N PHE A 255 -7.21 -15.63 12.29
CA PHE A 255 -7.22 -16.50 11.10
C PHE A 255 -8.22 -17.65 11.26
N ASN A 256 -8.97 -17.94 10.20
CA ASN A 256 -9.79 -19.16 10.07
C ASN A 256 -9.29 -20.00 8.89
N GLY A 257 -8.01 -20.41 8.96
CA GLY A 257 -7.32 -21.09 7.87
C GLY A 257 -6.61 -20.15 6.91
N THR A 258 -6.78 -20.39 5.62
CA THR A 258 -6.18 -19.61 4.53
C THR A 258 -7.27 -18.99 3.66
N VAL A 259 -6.92 -17.94 2.93
CA VAL A 259 -7.76 -17.35 1.88
C VAL A 259 -7.25 -17.76 0.52
N GLN A 260 -8.16 -18.00 -0.42
CA GLN A 260 -7.82 -18.28 -1.81
C GLN A 260 -7.80 -16.97 -2.60
N ILE A 261 -6.64 -16.68 -3.23
CA ILE A 261 -6.48 -15.58 -4.19
C ILE A 261 -5.97 -16.17 -5.49
N GLY A 262 -6.74 -16.05 -6.56
CA GLY A 262 -6.47 -16.78 -7.80
C GLY A 262 -6.48 -18.28 -7.55
N THR A 263 -5.38 -18.97 -7.88
CA THR A 263 -5.23 -20.43 -7.66
C THR A 263 -4.38 -20.77 -6.44
N GLN A 264 -3.92 -19.76 -5.67
CA GLN A 264 -3.04 -19.94 -4.53
C GLN A 264 -3.76 -19.68 -3.20
N ASN A 265 -3.30 -20.35 -2.15
CA ASN A 265 -3.77 -20.16 -0.79
C ASN A 265 -2.78 -19.30 0.00
N TRP A 266 -3.30 -18.34 0.76
CA TRP A 266 -2.52 -17.35 1.49
C TRP A 266 -2.93 -17.32 2.97
N LYS A 267 -1.96 -17.18 3.86
CA LYS A 267 -2.21 -16.95 5.29
C LYS A 267 -2.41 -15.46 5.53
N ILE A 268 -3.63 -14.99 5.29
CA ILE A 268 -4.03 -13.59 5.48
C ILE A 268 -5.14 -13.55 6.53
N GLN A 269 -5.07 -12.59 7.45
CA GLN A 269 -6.09 -12.37 8.48
C GLN A 269 -7.46 -12.03 7.87
N GLY A 270 -8.51 -12.09 8.68
CA GLY A 270 -9.83 -11.65 8.26
C GLY A 270 -10.04 -10.15 8.34
N ASN A 271 -11.20 -9.74 7.86
CA ASN A 271 -11.74 -8.40 7.98
C ASN A 271 -13.01 -8.41 8.82
N TRP A 272 -13.30 -7.30 9.50
CA TRP A 272 -14.54 -7.13 10.21
C TRP A 272 -15.72 -6.97 9.25
N SER A 273 -16.82 -7.61 9.58
CA SER A 273 -18.12 -7.44 8.94
C SER A 273 -19.15 -7.05 9.99
N ASN A 274 -19.79 -5.91 9.81
CA ASN A 274 -20.89 -5.49 10.66
C ASN A 274 -22.07 -6.46 10.56
N ALA A 275 -22.33 -7.00 9.37
CA ALA A 275 -23.38 -7.98 9.16
C ALA A 275 -23.11 -9.27 9.93
N ALA A 276 -21.88 -9.79 9.89
CA ALA A 276 -21.48 -10.95 10.67
C ALA A 276 -21.53 -10.68 12.17
N ALA A 277 -21.08 -9.50 12.61
CA ALA A 277 -21.11 -9.10 14.01
C ALA A 277 -22.53 -9.02 14.58
N ASN A 278 -23.48 -8.48 13.81
CA ASN A 278 -24.88 -8.39 14.21
C ASN A 278 -25.55 -9.77 14.40
N THR A 279 -25.05 -10.78 13.69
CA THR A 279 -25.54 -12.17 13.79
C THR A 279 -24.62 -13.08 14.60
N ASN A 280 -23.49 -12.56 15.10
CA ASN A 280 -22.44 -13.31 15.78
C ASN A 280 -21.96 -14.54 14.98
N SER A 281 -21.87 -14.39 13.65
CA SER A 281 -21.51 -15.46 12.72
C SER A 281 -20.02 -15.45 12.30
N GLY A 282 -19.26 -14.40 12.65
CA GLY A 282 -17.84 -14.34 12.39
C GLY A 282 -17.02 -15.33 13.22
N TYR A 283 -15.93 -15.84 12.66
CA TYR A 283 -15.08 -16.86 13.30
C TYR A 283 -14.30 -16.32 14.51
N ALA A 284 -14.06 -14.99 14.60
CA ALA A 284 -13.44 -14.36 15.74
C ALA A 284 -14.20 -13.08 16.10
N ASN A 285 -14.33 -12.84 17.40
CA ASN A 285 -15.01 -11.66 17.96
C ASN A 285 -16.47 -11.48 17.44
N GLY A 286 -17.07 -12.52 16.88
CA GLY A 286 -18.41 -12.50 16.29
C GLY A 286 -18.50 -11.81 14.93
N GLY A 287 -17.48 -11.07 14.49
CA GLY A 287 -17.54 -10.25 13.29
C GLY A 287 -16.44 -10.46 12.27
N CYS A 288 -15.36 -11.19 12.59
CA CYS A 288 -14.26 -11.43 11.64
C CYS A 288 -14.63 -12.49 10.62
N ILE A 289 -14.45 -12.17 9.33
CA ILE A 289 -14.66 -13.08 8.19
C ILE A 289 -13.46 -13.04 7.25
N GLN A 290 -13.13 -14.16 6.60
CA GLN A 290 -12.04 -14.24 5.60
C GLN A 290 -12.57 -14.41 4.17
N THR A 291 -13.89 -14.67 4.03
CA THR A 291 -14.55 -14.83 2.73
C THR A 291 -15.99 -14.40 2.85
N SER A 292 -16.52 -13.84 1.77
CA SER A 292 -17.91 -13.45 1.61
C SER A 292 -18.43 -13.82 0.22
#